data_349b3e1333d9ca799dc59f9728a26759
#
_entry.id   349b3e1333d9ca799dc59f9728a26759
#
_cell.length_a   1.000
_cell.length_b   1.000
_cell.length_c   1.000
_cell.angle_alpha   90.00
_cell.angle_beta   90.00
_cell.angle_gamma   90.00
#
_symmetry.space_group_name_H-M   'P 1'
#
loop_
_entity.id
_entity.type
_entity.pdbx_description
1 polymer ?
#
loop_
_entity_poly.entity_id
_entity_poly.type
_entity_poly.pdbx_seq_one_letter_code
_entity_poly.pdbx_strand_id
1 'polypeptide(L)'
;MNVKKIISLIMLLFMLLPLGAQNSEGKQRYKIAACDWMMLKRQKIGSFQLMKELGGDGIEMDMGGLGKRDTFDNKFHQPHFCKLFKETAQGQHIEVPSVAMSGFFGQSFLTHHNYKALVQDCLNTMKVMGAQVAFLPLGGIKEDWTVAGDA
;
A
#
# COMPACT_ATOMS: atom_id res chain seq x y z
N MET A 1 62.21 13.57 -18.81
CA MET A 1 60.89 14.16 -18.44
C MET A 1 61.05 14.72 -17.02
N ASN A 2 60.71 15.98 -16.79
CA ASN A 2 61.02 16.67 -15.54
C ASN A 2 60.11 16.18 -14.41
N VAL A 3 60.65 15.79 -13.26
CA VAL A 3 59.93 15.22 -12.11
C VAL A 3 58.71 16.06 -11.73
N LYS A 4 58.78 17.38 -11.84
CA LYS A 4 57.66 18.31 -11.61
C LYS A 4 56.49 18.08 -12.59
N LYS A 5 56.76 17.74 -13.87
CA LYS A 5 55.72 17.44 -14.85
C LYS A 5 55.06 16.10 -14.59
N ILE A 6 55.79 15.12 -14.06
CA ILE A 6 55.26 13.81 -13.68
C ILE A 6 54.30 13.95 -12.49
N ILE A 7 54.69 14.71 -11.46
CA ILE A 7 53.83 14.94 -10.28
C ILE A 7 52.56 15.71 -10.66
N SER A 8 52.68 16.72 -11.53
CA SER A 8 51.50 17.46 -12.01
C SER A 8 50.54 16.58 -12.83
N LEU A 9 51.06 15.66 -13.63
CA LEU A 9 50.23 14.72 -14.42
C LEU A 9 49.55 13.71 -13.53
N ILE A 10 50.18 13.21 -12.48
CA ILE A 10 49.60 12.30 -11.50
C ILE A 10 48.49 13.01 -10.69
N MET A 11 48.72 14.28 -10.25
CA MET A 11 47.66 15.05 -9.58
C MET A 11 46.42 15.29 -10.49
N LEU A 12 46.66 15.59 -11.78
CA LEU A 12 45.57 15.79 -12.73
C LEU A 12 44.78 14.48 -12.97
N LEU A 13 45.48 13.34 -12.99
CA LEU A 13 44.84 12.01 -13.15
C LEU A 13 44.00 11.65 -11.91
N PHE A 14 44.41 12.04 -10.69
CA PHE A 14 43.63 11.84 -9.49
C PHE A 14 42.39 12.73 -9.41
N MET A 15 42.39 13.91 -10.04
CA MET A 15 41.17 14.75 -10.16
C MET A 15 40.17 14.28 -11.20
N LEU A 16 40.58 13.39 -12.09
CA LEU A 16 39.70 12.77 -13.11
C LEU A 16 39.05 11.45 -12.68
N LEU A 17 39.41 10.95 -11.48
CA LEU A 17 38.66 9.86 -10.89
C LEU A 17 37.27 10.40 -10.57
N PRO A 18 36.19 9.88 -11.20
CA PRO A 18 34.85 10.25 -10.76
C PRO A 18 34.82 9.92 -9.26
N LEU A 19 34.56 10.92 -8.39
CA LEU A 19 33.98 10.66 -7.09
C LEU A 19 32.62 10.00 -7.43
N GLY A 20 32.65 8.71 -7.66
CA GLY A 20 31.47 7.90 -7.62
C GLY A 20 30.88 8.13 -6.24
N ALA A 21 29.92 9.05 -6.15
CA ALA A 21 28.95 8.98 -5.09
C ALA A 21 28.48 7.53 -5.16
N GLN A 22 29.02 6.69 -4.28
CA GLN A 22 28.35 5.45 -3.94
C GLN A 22 27.00 5.90 -3.40
N ASN A 23 26.02 5.98 -4.31
CA ASN A 23 24.67 5.75 -3.91
C ASN A 23 24.69 4.34 -3.30
N SER A 24 25.03 4.25 -2.03
CA SER A 24 24.56 3.17 -1.22
C SER A 24 23.02 3.34 -1.26
N GLU A 25 22.40 2.80 -2.29
CA GLU A 25 21.02 2.36 -2.18
C GLU A 25 21.07 1.42 -1.00
N GLY A 26 20.88 2.00 0.18
CA GLY A 26 20.75 1.26 1.42
C GLY A 26 19.61 0.30 1.14
N LYS A 27 19.92 -0.99 1.05
CA LYS A 27 18.96 -2.02 0.70
C LYS A 27 17.79 -1.83 1.66
N GLN A 28 16.69 -1.27 1.18
CA GLN A 28 15.53 -0.92 2.00
C GLN A 28 15.16 -2.16 2.81
N ARG A 29 15.26 -2.07 4.11
CA ARG A 29 15.06 -3.22 5.00
C ARG A 29 13.60 -3.64 5.04
N TYR A 30 12.69 -2.69 4.86
CA TYR A 30 11.25 -2.88 4.89
C TYR A 30 10.62 -2.24 3.66
N LYS A 31 9.60 -2.91 3.12
CA LYS A 31 8.75 -2.34 2.08
C LYS A 31 7.75 -1.36 2.71
N ILE A 32 7.46 -0.29 1.99
CA ILE A 32 6.53 0.75 2.41
C ILE A 32 5.27 0.66 1.56
N ALA A 33 4.13 0.52 2.22
CA ALA A 33 2.82 0.59 1.57
C ALA A 33 1.95 1.66 2.26
N ALA A 34 1.04 2.25 1.51
CA ALA A 34 0.04 3.17 2.06
C ALA A 34 -1.37 2.75 1.63
N CYS A 35 -2.35 3.10 2.44
CA CYS A 35 -3.74 2.81 2.12
C CYS A 35 -4.29 3.75 1.04
N ASP A 36 -4.97 3.20 0.04
CA ASP A 36 -5.47 3.94 -1.12
C ASP A 36 -6.43 5.08 -0.76
N TRP A 37 -7.31 4.86 0.23
CA TRP A 37 -8.28 5.87 0.66
C TRP A 37 -7.65 7.05 1.42
N MET A 38 -6.45 6.87 1.96
CA MET A 38 -5.67 7.95 2.60
C MET A 38 -4.92 8.79 1.55
N MET A 39 -4.58 8.19 0.41
CA MET A 39 -3.86 8.86 -0.68
C MET A 39 -4.80 9.61 -1.61
N LEU A 40 -5.82 8.96 -2.12
CA LEU A 40 -6.82 9.53 -3.03
C LEU A 40 -8.24 9.29 -2.52
N LYS A 41 -8.82 8.17 -2.91
CA LYS A 41 -10.12 7.65 -2.48
C LYS A 41 -10.07 6.13 -2.64
N ARG A 42 -10.99 5.43 -1.96
CA ARG A 42 -11.13 3.98 -2.05
C ARG A 42 -11.18 3.50 -3.50
N GLN A 43 -10.36 2.53 -3.81
CA GLN A 43 -10.32 1.82 -5.09
C GLN A 43 -10.24 2.77 -6.30
N LYS A 44 -9.31 3.71 -6.26
CA LYS A 44 -8.94 4.56 -7.39
C LYS A 44 -7.66 4.05 -8.04
N ILE A 45 -7.73 3.77 -9.34
CA ILE A 45 -6.60 3.23 -10.10
C ILE A 45 -5.37 4.15 -10.08
N GLY A 46 -5.57 5.46 -10.00
CA GLY A 46 -4.49 6.45 -9.93
C GLY A 46 -3.63 6.36 -8.67
N SER A 47 -4.06 5.62 -7.63
CA SER A 47 -3.27 5.43 -6.42
C SER A 47 -1.96 4.68 -6.70
N PHE A 48 -1.93 3.79 -7.67
CA PHE A 48 -0.71 3.08 -8.07
C PHE A 48 0.34 4.03 -8.65
N GLN A 49 -0.07 4.94 -9.53
CA GLN A 49 0.83 5.94 -10.09
C GLN A 49 1.36 6.87 -9.00
N LEU A 50 0.48 7.34 -8.11
CA LEU A 50 0.88 8.20 -7.00
C LEU A 50 1.86 7.49 -6.06
N MET A 51 1.63 6.21 -5.73
CA MET A 51 2.54 5.43 -4.90
C MET A 51 3.92 5.31 -5.53
N LYS A 52 3.98 5.04 -6.83
CA LYS A 52 5.23 4.99 -7.58
C LYS A 52 5.99 6.32 -7.55
N GLU A 53 5.27 7.44 -7.74
CA GLU A 53 5.86 8.79 -7.68
C GLU A 53 6.41 9.12 -6.29
N LEU A 54 5.77 8.61 -5.23
CA LEU A 54 6.22 8.76 -3.85
C LEU A 54 7.38 7.81 -3.48
N GLY A 55 7.75 6.88 -4.36
CA GLY A 55 8.82 5.92 -4.12
C GLY A 55 8.45 4.80 -3.13
N GLY A 56 7.16 4.52 -2.95
CA GLY A 56 6.70 3.40 -2.14
C GLY A 56 6.59 2.10 -2.93
N ASP A 57 6.40 0.99 -2.23
CA ASP A 57 6.46 -0.36 -2.79
C ASP A 57 5.08 -1.00 -2.98
N GLY A 58 4.07 -0.53 -2.25
CA GLY A 58 2.77 -1.19 -2.23
C GLY A 58 1.60 -0.30 -1.86
N ILE A 59 0.40 -0.81 -2.14
CA ILE A 59 -0.86 -0.19 -1.76
C ILE A 59 -1.68 -1.17 -0.93
N GLU A 60 -2.09 -0.75 0.26
CA GLU A 60 -3.19 -1.39 0.96
C GLU A 60 -4.50 -0.98 0.28
N MET A 61 -5.22 -1.95 -0.28
CA MET A 61 -6.43 -1.71 -1.04
C MET A 61 -7.66 -1.78 -0.13
N ASP A 62 -8.43 -0.70 -0.06
CA ASP A 62 -9.66 -0.67 0.72
C ASP A 62 -10.76 -1.53 0.09
N MET A 63 -11.60 -2.15 0.92
CA MET A 63 -12.76 -2.95 0.50
C MET A 63 -13.91 -2.11 -0.06
N GLY A 64 -13.80 -0.80 -0.04
CA GLY A 64 -14.88 0.11 -0.38
C GLY A 64 -15.69 0.55 0.83
N GLY A 65 -16.56 1.55 0.63
CA GLY A 65 -17.41 2.05 1.70
C GLY A 65 -18.45 1.03 2.14
N LEU A 66 -18.74 0.94 3.43
CA LEU A 66 -19.83 0.13 3.97
C LEU A 66 -21.08 0.99 4.23
N GLY A 67 -20.96 2.05 5.04
CA GLY A 67 -22.08 2.90 5.43
C GLY A 67 -23.19 2.07 6.08
N LYS A 68 -24.45 2.29 5.68
CA LYS A 68 -25.62 1.51 6.14
C LYS A 68 -25.95 0.30 5.24
N ARG A 69 -25.02 -0.12 4.37
CA ARG A 69 -25.21 -1.23 3.45
C ARG A 69 -24.83 -2.56 4.10
N ASP A 70 -25.42 -3.63 3.62
CA ASP A 70 -25.08 -4.99 4.05
C ASP A 70 -23.78 -5.52 3.42
N THR A 71 -23.26 -4.83 2.39
CA THR A 71 -22.04 -5.20 1.66
C THR A 71 -21.16 -3.99 1.43
N PHE A 72 -19.86 -4.23 1.29
CA PHE A 72 -18.94 -3.20 0.82
C PHE A 72 -19.27 -2.75 -0.60
N ASP A 73 -19.00 -1.47 -0.90
CA ASP A 73 -19.00 -0.94 -2.27
C ASP A 73 -17.70 -1.35 -2.98
N ASN A 74 -17.54 -2.66 -3.10
CA ASN A 74 -16.31 -3.29 -3.53
C ASN A 74 -16.31 -3.50 -5.05
N LYS A 75 -15.48 -2.73 -5.77
CA LYS A 75 -15.34 -2.85 -7.23
C LYS A 75 -14.80 -4.22 -7.66
N PHE A 76 -14.07 -4.90 -6.78
CA PHE A 76 -13.46 -6.19 -7.10
C PHE A 76 -14.48 -7.34 -7.21
N HIS A 77 -15.76 -7.11 -6.92
CA HIS A 77 -16.83 -8.00 -7.34
C HIS A 77 -16.98 -8.09 -8.86
N GLN A 78 -16.42 -7.12 -9.60
CA GLN A 78 -16.51 -7.07 -11.06
C GLN A 78 -15.16 -7.52 -11.68
N PRO A 79 -15.14 -8.61 -12.46
CA PRO A 79 -13.88 -9.18 -12.98
C PRO A 79 -13.01 -8.21 -13.79
N HIS A 80 -13.63 -7.28 -14.50
CA HIS A 80 -12.86 -6.31 -15.29
C HIS A 80 -12.08 -5.32 -14.42
N PHE A 81 -12.60 -4.93 -13.25
CA PHE A 81 -11.84 -4.11 -12.30
C PHE A 81 -10.71 -4.91 -11.67
N CYS A 82 -10.95 -6.16 -11.28
CA CYS A 82 -9.87 -7.03 -10.79
C CYS A 82 -8.73 -7.11 -11.77
N LYS A 83 -9.03 -7.36 -13.06
CA LYS A 83 -8.04 -7.43 -14.12
C LYS A 83 -7.29 -6.11 -14.25
N LEU A 84 -8.02 -4.99 -14.38
CA LEU A 84 -7.44 -3.66 -14.54
C LEU A 84 -6.48 -3.31 -13.40
N PHE A 85 -6.88 -3.54 -12.15
CA PHE A 85 -6.07 -3.21 -10.98
C PHE A 85 -4.83 -4.08 -10.90
N LYS A 86 -4.93 -5.37 -11.18
CA LYS A 86 -3.77 -6.29 -11.20
C LYS A 86 -2.77 -5.94 -12.29
N GLU A 87 -3.23 -5.67 -13.49
CA GLU A 87 -2.37 -5.27 -14.62
C GLU A 87 -1.68 -3.93 -14.33
N THR A 88 -2.38 -2.98 -13.71
CA THR A 88 -1.79 -1.69 -13.33
C THR A 88 -0.74 -1.87 -12.25
N ALA A 89 -1.02 -2.65 -11.22
CA ALA A 89 -0.09 -2.96 -10.14
C ALA A 89 1.21 -3.58 -10.71
N GLN A 90 1.07 -4.60 -11.56
CA GLN A 90 2.19 -5.27 -12.22
C GLN A 90 2.99 -4.33 -13.13
N GLY A 91 2.31 -3.55 -13.98
CA GLY A 91 2.96 -2.62 -14.91
C GLY A 91 3.71 -1.49 -14.22
N GLN A 92 3.33 -1.16 -13.00
CA GLN A 92 3.99 -0.13 -12.20
C GLN A 92 4.96 -0.68 -11.15
N HIS A 93 5.03 -2.00 -10.99
CA HIS A 93 5.83 -2.68 -9.96
C HIS A 93 5.41 -2.29 -8.54
N ILE A 94 4.12 -2.07 -8.31
CA ILE A 94 3.53 -1.78 -7.01
C ILE A 94 2.77 -3.02 -6.53
N GLU A 95 3.05 -3.47 -5.31
CA GLU A 95 2.40 -4.64 -4.70
C GLU A 95 1.05 -4.26 -4.07
N VAL A 96 0.18 -5.25 -3.87
CA VAL A 96 -1.02 -5.14 -3.03
C VAL A 96 -0.84 -6.10 -1.85
N PRO A 97 -0.09 -5.71 -0.80
CA PRO A 97 0.25 -6.61 0.30
C PRO A 97 -0.94 -6.88 1.22
N SER A 98 -1.86 -5.94 1.33
CA SER A 98 -3.00 -6.00 2.24
C SER A 98 -4.27 -5.41 1.66
N VAL A 99 -5.40 -5.77 2.26
CA VAL A 99 -6.70 -5.11 2.07
C VAL A 99 -7.20 -4.53 3.39
N ALA A 100 -8.04 -3.48 3.32
CA ALA A 100 -8.58 -2.83 4.50
C ALA A 100 -10.11 -2.85 4.52
N MET A 101 -10.68 -3.28 5.63
CA MET A 101 -12.12 -3.23 5.89
C MET A 101 -12.47 -1.90 6.60
N SER A 102 -12.03 -0.77 6.04
CA SER A 102 -12.10 0.56 6.70
C SER A 102 -13.53 1.04 6.95
N GLY A 103 -14.52 0.43 6.31
CA GLY A 103 -15.93 0.70 6.57
C GLY A 103 -16.33 0.50 8.04
N PHE A 104 -15.57 -0.31 8.79
CA PHE A 104 -15.80 -0.54 10.22
C PHE A 104 -15.21 0.54 11.14
N PHE A 105 -14.57 1.58 10.64
CA PHE A 105 -14.26 2.75 11.45
C PHE A 105 -15.51 3.51 11.93
N GLY A 106 -16.59 3.46 11.15
CA GLY A 106 -17.83 4.15 11.44
C GLY A 106 -18.89 3.29 12.15
N GLN A 107 -18.60 2.02 12.41
CA GLN A 107 -19.53 1.09 13.04
C GLN A 107 -18.79 -0.11 13.65
N SER A 108 -19.39 -0.74 14.67
CA SER A 108 -18.76 -1.89 15.32
C SER A 108 -18.84 -3.14 14.45
N PHE A 109 -17.69 -3.76 14.21
CA PHE A 109 -17.62 -5.07 13.60
C PHE A 109 -18.33 -6.14 14.45
N LEU A 110 -18.17 -6.08 15.77
CA LEU A 110 -18.65 -7.12 16.67
C LEU A 110 -20.16 -7.20 16.76
N THR A 111 -20.86 -6.10 16.50
CA THR A 111 -22.34 -6.03 16.54
C THR A 111 -22.98 -6.02 15.16
N HIS A 112 -22.16 -6.01 14.10
CA HIS A 112 -22.70 -5.95 12.75
C HIS A 112 -23.38 -7.28 12.36
N HIS A 113 -24.67 -7.22 12.01
CA HIS A 113 -25.46 -8.43 11.74
C HIS A 113 -24.92 -9.29 10.60
N ASN A 114 -24.25 -8.69 9.60
CA ASN A 114 -23.76 -9.37 8.40
C ASN A 114 -22.24 -9.59 8.40
N TYR A 115 -21.55 -9.52 9.56
CA TYR A 115 -20.10 -9.56 9.64
C TYR A 115 -19.48 -10.78 8.95
N LYS A 116 -20.14 -11.95 9.01
CA LYS A 116 -19.62 -13.18 8.38
C LYS A 116 -19.52 -13.05 6.87
N ALA A 117 -20.54 -12.49 6.22
CA ALA A 117 -20.51 -12.28 4.78
C ALA A 117 -19.49 -11.22 4.39
N LEU A 118 -19.30 -10.17 5.19
CA LEU A 118 -18.28 -9.14 4.95
C LEU A 118 -16.85 -9.69 5.12
N VAL A 119 -16.62 -10.57 6.07
CA VAL A 119 -15.36 -11.29 6.20
C VAL A 119 -15.11 -12.20 5.00
N GLN A 120 -16.12 -12.93 4.54
CA GLN A 120 -15.99 -13.78 3.36
C GLN A 120 -15.68 -12.96 2.09
N ASP A 121 -16.32 -11.80 1.93
CA ASP A 121 -16.01 -10.87 0.84
C ASP A 121 -14.54 -10.39 0.91
N CYS A 122 -14.06 -10.05 2.11
CA CYS A 122 -12.67 -9.70 2.32
C CYS A 122 -11.72 -10.84 1.91
N LEU A 123 -11.97 -12.06 2.35
CA LEU A 123 -11.16 -13.23 1.99
C LEU A 123 -11.15 -13.49 0.48
N ASN A 124 -12.29 -13.32 -0.18
CA ASN A 124 -12.39 -13.46 -1.63
C ASN A 124 -11.56 -12.37 -2.34
N THR A 125 -11.65 -11.13 -1.86
CA THR A 125 -10.86 -10.00 -2.41
C THR A 125 -9.37 -10.22 -2.19
N MET A 126 -8.95 -10.66 -1.01
CA MET A 126 -7.55 -11.04 -0.74
C MET A 126 -7.05 -12.08 -1.74
N LYS A 127 -7.82 -13.14 -1.94
CA LYS A 127 -7.48 -14.21 -2.90
C LYS A 127 -7.33 -13.67 -4.33
N VAL A 128 -8.26 -12.83 -4.76
CA VAL A 128 -8.25 -12.24 -6.11
C VAL A 128 -7.07 -11.31 -6.30
N MET A 129 -6.78 -10.44 -5.33
CA MET A 129 -5.72 -9.44 -5.42
C MET A 129 -4.34 -10.00 -5.05
N GLY A 130 -4.25 -11.19 -4.46
CA GLY A 130 -3.01 -11.78 -3.98
C GLY A 130 -2.54 -11.19 -2.64
N ALA A 131 -3.41 -10.47 -1.93
CA ALA A 131 -3.09 -9.90 -0.62
C ALA A 131 -3.00 -10.98 0.45
N GLN A 132 -2.08 -10.82 1.39
CA GLN A 132 -1.81 -11.79 2.46
C GLN A 132 -2.35 -11.36 3.82
N VAL A 133 -2.63 -10.07 3.98
CA VAL A 133 -3.06 -9.47 5.24
C VAL A 133 -4.36 -8.70 5.02
N ALA A 134 -5.23 -8.68 6.03
CA ALA A 134 -6.38 -7.79 6.09
C ALA A 134 -6.32 -6.93 7.34
N PHE A 135 -6.53 -5.63 7.17
CA PHE A 135 -6.72 -4.70 8.28
C PHE A 135 -8.21 -4.64 8.62
N LEU A 136 -8.55 -4.93 9.88
CA LEU A 136 -9.91 -4.93 10.38
C LEU A 136 -10.03 -4.06 11.63
N PRO A 137 -10.65 -2.87 11.55
CA PRO A 137 -11.05 -2.12 12.73
C PRO A 137 -12.19 -2.86 13.44
N LEU A 138 -12.03 -3.12 14.74
CA LEU A 138 -13.06 -3.82 15.53
C LEU A 138 -14.14 -2.87 16.09
N GLY A 139 -13.91 -1.57 16.00
CA GLY A 139 -14.71 -0.54 16.65
C GLY A 139 -14.15 -0.14 17.99
N GLY A 140 -14.86 0.76 18.70
CA GLY A 140 -14.47 1.23 20.02
C GLY A 140 -14.75 0.18 21.10
N ILE A 141 -13.81 0.05 22.05
CA ILE A 141 -13.98 -0.73 23.28
C ILE A 141 -14.09 0.28 24.42
N LYS A 142 -15.11 0.17 25.26
CA LYS A 142 -15.27 1.01 26.47
C LYS A 142 -14.30 0.58 27.55
N GLU A 143 -14.12 1.43 28.57
CA GLU A 143 -13.25 1.15 29.72
C GLU A 143 -13.60 -0.14 30.46
N ASP A 144 -14.88 -0.53 30.47
CA ASP A 144 -15.37 -1.78 31.05
C ASP A 144 -15.24 -3.00 30.12
N TRP A 145 -14.49 -2.87 29.04
CA TRP A 145 -14.29 -3.89 28.01
C TRP A 145 -15.56 -4.27 27.21
N THR A 146 -16.64 -3.52 27.40
CA THR A 146 -17.81 -3.69 26.54
C THR A 146 -17.60 -2.97 25.20
N VAL A 147 -18.25 -3.47 24.14
CA VAL A 147 -18.23 -2.80 22.84
C VAL A 147 -19.01 -1.50 22.94
N ALA A 148 -18.44 -0.40 22.47
CA ALA A 148 -19.15 0.84 22.32
C ALA A 148 -20.35 0.59 21.40
N GLY A 149 -21.55 0.79 21.91
CA GLY A 149 -22.75 0.73 21.09
C GLY A 149 -22.67 1.78 19.98
N ASP A 150 -23.31 1.51 18.87
CA ASP A 150 -23.44 2.48 17.79
C ASP A 150 -24.15 3.72 18.34
N ALA A 151 -23.47 4.86 18.28
CA ALA A 151 -24.01 6.16 18.67
C ALA A 151 -24.78 6.77 17.50
#